data_106b8d3c4beefc2d9c9352367007dce4
#
_entry.id   106b8d3c4beefc2d9c9352367007dce4
#
_cell.length_a   1.000
_cell.length_b   1.000
_cell.length_c   1.000
_cell.angle_alpha   90.00
_cell.angle_beta   90.00
_cell.angle_gamma   90.00
#
_symmetry.space_group_name_H-M   'P 1'
#
loop_
_entity.id
_entity.type
_entity.pdbx_description
1 polymer ?
#
loop_
_entity_poly.entity_id
_entity_poly.type
_entity_poly.pdbx_seq_one_letter_code
_entity_poly.pdbx_strand_id
1 'polypeptide(L)'
;MHRILRRRQLKGRLNALFLHDKMEHTKVIELVNEALQTNDSLFLIEVKVTADAKIFVVVDGDQGVTLKECIRISRYIENNLDREVEDYALEVMSAGLSEPLKVRRQYQKNIGKTLTLKLKEGPLVEGILDSIDEDGLNLSWEARETKPLGKGKITVTKNAKFAFEELKEVKVKIIFN
;
A
#
# COMPACT_ATOMS: atom_id res chain seq x y z
N MET A 1 44.83 14.35 15.55
CA MET A 1 43.79 15.39 15.57
C MET A 1 42.96 15.46 14.27
N HIS A 2 43.53 15.31 13.08
CA HIS A 2 42.83 15.40 11.77
C HIS A 2 41.75 14.34 11.51
N ARG A 3 41.86 13.12 12.07
CA ARG A 3 40.88 12.03 11.83
C ARG A 3 39.54 12.22 12.57
N ILE A 4 39.54 12.92 13.70
CA ILE A 4 38.33 13.14 14.51
C ILE A 4 37.47 14.25 13.90
N LEU A 5 38.10 15.29 13.32
CA LEU A 5 37.40 16.38 12.65
C LEU A 5 36.70 15.93 11.36
N ARG A 6 37.33 15.06 10.56
CA ARG A 6 36.70 14.48 9.36
C ARG A 6 35.48 13.63 9.71
N ARG A 7 35.50 12.85 10.78
CA ARG A 7 34.33 12.03 11.22
C ARG A 7 33.16 12.88 11.72
N ARG A 8 33.41 14.01 12.35
CA ARG A 8 32.38 14.96 12.79
C ARG A 8 31.73 15.68 11.59
N GLN A 9 32.51 16.11 10.61
CA GLN A 9 32.00 16.73 9.39
C GLN A 9 31.16 15.75 8.54
N LEU A 10 31.59 14.49 8.40
CA LEU A 10 30.81 13.45 7.70
C LEU A 10 29.49 13.14 8.42
N LYS A 11 29.47 13.05 9.75
CA LYS A 11 28.24 12.87 10.53
C LYS A 11 27.29 14.07 10.41
N GLY A 12 27.82 15.29 10.42
CA GLY A 12 27.01 16.52 10.23
C GLY A 12 26.40 16.59 8.83
N ARG A 13 27.12 16.24 7.78
CA ARG A 13 26.61 16.16 6.41
C ARG A 13 25.58 15.04 6.22
N LEU A 14 25.80 13.87 6.78
CA LEU A 14 24.83 12.77 6.78
C LEU A 14 23.54 13.16 7.50
N ASN A 15 23.62 13.80 8.66
CA ASN A 15 22.43 14.27 9.38
C ASN A 15 21.68 15.37 8.63
N ALA A 16 22.38 16.28 7.95
CA ALA A 16 21.74 17.31 7.12
C ALA A 16 21.03 16.71 5.90
N LEU A 17 21.65 15.73 5.22
CA LEU A 17 21.03 14.97 4.13
C LEU A 17 19.81 14.18 4.59
N PHE A 18 19.89 13.51 5.74
CA PHE A 18 18.74 12.79 6.31
C PHE A 18 17.58 13.70 6.72
N LEU A 19 17.87 14.91 7.22
CA LEU A 19 16.87 15.90 7.58
C LEU A 19 16.23 16.50 6.33
N HIS A 20 17.00 16.77 5.30
CA HIS A 20 16.53 17.28 4.01
C HIS A 20 15.61 16.26 3.32
N ASP A 21 16.05 15.01 3.19
CA ASP A 21 15.29 13.90 2.60
C ASP A 21 13.94 13.67 3.33
N LYS A 22 13.94 13.81 4.67
CA LYS A 22 12.72 13.70 5.49
C LYS A 22 11.78 14.90 5.33
N MET A 23 12.29 16.09 5.14
CA MET A 23 11.47 17.29 4.90
C MET A 23 10.82 17.26 3.52
N GLU A 24 11.52 16.84 2.48
CA GLU A 24 10.98 16.68 1.13
C GLU A 24 9.91 15.59 1.07
N HIS A 25 10.15 14.46 1.71
CA HIS A 25 9.16 13.39 1.81
C HIS A 25 7.85 13.89 2.45
N THR A 26 7.93 14.66 3.54
CA THR A 26 6.75 15.23 4.21
C THR A 26 6.03 16.22 3.31
N LYS A 27 6.76 17.10 2.63
CA LYS A 27 6.19 18.08 1.70
C LYS A 27 5.46 17.41 0.54
N VAL A 28 6.04 16.35 -0.03
CA VAL A 28 5.38 15.59 -1.09
C VAL A 28 4.08 14.96 -0.60
N ILE A 29 4.06 14.37 0.60
CA ILE A 29 2.83 13.81 1.19
C ILE A 29 1.75 14.88 1.35
N GLU A 30 2.10 16.07 1.82
CA GLU A 30 1.18 17.20 1.96
C GLU A 30 0.58 17.59 0.60
N LEU A 31 1.42 17.79 -0.41
CA LEU A 31 0.99 18.14 -1.77
C LEU A 31 0.11 17.05 -2.41
N VAL A 32 0.44 15.78 -2.20
CA VAL A 32 -0.42 14.68 -2.65
C VAL A 32 -1.77 14.74 -1.97
N ASN A 33 -1.82 14.90 -0.65
CA ASN A 33 -3.08 14.98 0.09
C ASN A 33 -3.93 16.17 -0.36
N GLU A 34 -3.33 17.34 -0.60
CA GLU A 34 -4.02 18.50 -1.18
C GLU A 34 -4.57 18.20 -2.57
N ALA A 35 -3.77 17.57 -3.45
CA ALA A 35 -4.22 17.16 -4.77
C ALA A 35 -5.39 16.16 -4.71
N LEU A 36 -5.42 15.29 -3.71
CA LEU A 36 -6.49 14.30 -3.53
C LEU A 36 -7.81 14.91 -3.01
N GLN A 37 -7.79 16.05 -2.33
CA GLN A 37 -9.00 16.73 -1.81
C GLN A 37 -10.03 17.07 -2.89
N THR A 38 -9.63 17.14 -4.14
CA THR A 38 -10.53 17.41 -5.27
C THR A 38 -11.37 16.20 -5.69
N ASN A 39 -11.06 15.02 -5.17
CA ASN A 39 -11.78 13.77 -5.46
C ASN A 39 -11.67 12.82 -4.26
N ASP A 40 -12.70 12.80 -3.43
CA ASP A 40 -12.77 12.01 -2.19
C ASP A 40 -12.70 10.49 -2.41
N SER A 41 -12.92 10.02 -3.64
CA SER A 41 -12.77 8.60 -3.97
C SER A 41 -11.32 8.15 -4.06
N LEU A 42 -10.38 9.09 -4.25
CA LEU A 42 -8.95 8.79 -4.35
C LEU A 42 -8.28 8.83 -2.98
N PHE A 43 -7.22 8.05 -2.83
CA PHE A 43 -6.44 8.03 -1.60
C PHE A 43 -4.99 7.61 -1.87
N LEU A 44 -4.10 8.10 -1.01
CA LEU A 44 -2.68 7.79 -1.05
C LEU A 44 -2.42 6.38 -0.50
N ILE A 45 -1.58 5.62 -1.20
CA ILE A 45 -1.05 4.33 -0.74
C ILE A 45 0.35 4.50 -0.18
N GLU A 46 1.24 5.12 -0.95
CA GLU A 46 2.65 5.23 -0.60
C GLU A 46 3.30 6.42 -1.31
N VAL A 47 4.19 7.10 -0.60
CA VAL A 47 5.20 7.98 -1.19
C VAL A 47 6.56 7.39 -0.86
N LYS A 48 7.41 7.25 -1.87
CA LYS A 48 8.78 6.79 -1.71
C LYS A 48 9.71 7.77 -2.41
N VAL A 49 10.66 8.31 -1.66
CA VAL A 49 11.76 9.10 -2.19
C VAL A 49 13.02 8.24 -2.16
N THR A 50 13.75 8.20 -3.25
CA THR A 50 14.99 7.42 -3.38
C THR A 50 16.21 8.33 -3.26
N ALA A 51 17.36 7.75 -2.94
CA ALA A 51 18.61 8.50 -2.77
C ALA A 51 19.11 9.20 -4.05
N ASP A 52 18.59 8.81 -5.22
CA ASP A 52 18.84 9.42 -6.54
C ASP A 52 17.74 10.43 -6.92
N ALA A 53 17.09 11.03 -5.93
CA ALA A 53 16.06 12.07 -6.09
C ALA A 53 14.88 11.64 -6.98
N LYS A 54 14.47 10.36 -6.94
CA LYS A 54 13.23 9.90 -7.58
C LYS A 54 12.11 9.80 -6.56
N ILE A 55 10.99 10.38 -6.90
CA ILE A 55 9.77 10.41 -6.10
C ILE A 55 8.74 9.50 -6.76
N PHE A 56 8.34 8.45 -6.06
CA PHE A 56 7.27 7.56 -6.48
C PHE A 56 6.04 7.80 -5.60
N VAL A 57 4.93 8.12 -6.24
CA VAL A 57 3.63 8.31 -5.58
C VAL A 57 2.68 7.26 -6.07
N VAL A 58 2.23 6.39 -5.18
CA VAL A 58 1.24 5.35 -5.48
C VAL A 58 -0.10 5.78 -4.90
N VAL A 59 -1.10 5.91 -5.75
CA VAL A 59 -2.47 6.26 -5.37
C VAL A 59 -3.44 5.15 -5.73
N ASP A 60 -4.59 5.12 -5.06
CA ASP A 60 -5.68 4.22 -5.39
C ASP A 60 -7.01 4.97 -5.26
N GLY A 61 -8.10 4.36 -5.70
CA GLY A 61 -9.44 4.92 -5.63
C GLY A 61 -10.49 3.84 -5.43
N ASP A 62 -11.61 4.19 -4.80
CA ASP A 62 -12.72 3.26 -4.53
C ASP A 62 -13.25 2.64 -5.82
N GLN A 63 -13.26 3.41 -6.91
CA GLN A 63 -13.64 2.98 -8.26
C GLN A 63 -12.43 2.79 -9.20
N GLY A 64 -11.21 2.72 -8.62
CA GLY A 64 -9.96 2.72 -9.37
C GLY A 64 -9.44 4.13 -9.67
N VAL A 65 -8.32 4.21 -10.37
CA VAL A 65 -7.64 5.46 -10.72
C VAL A 65 -7.45 5.53 -12.22
N THR A 66 -7.84 6.65 -12.82
CA THR A 66 -7.63 6.89 -14.26
C THR A 66 -6.26 7.51 -14.50
N LEU A 67 -5.72 7.32 -15.70
CA LEU A 67 -4.48 7.97 -16.12
C LEU A 67 -4.60 9.51 -16.01
N LYS A 68 -5.78 10.07 -16.31
CA LYS A 68 -6.06 11.50 -16.20
C LYS A 68 -5.85 12.00 -14.76
N GLU A 69 -6.28 11.21 -13.75
CA GLU A 69 -6.07 11.56 -12.34
C GLU A 69 -4.60 11.48 -11.96
N CYS A 70 -3.86 10.47 -12.41
CA CYS A 70 -2.41 10.41 -12.16
C CYS A 70 -1.68 11.63 -12.73
N ILE A 71 -2.03 12.04 -13.98
CA ILE A 71 -1.46 13.24 -14.62
C ILE A 71 -1.83 14.50 -13.84
N ARG A 72 -3.08 14.63 -13.38
CA ARG A 72 -3.53 15.78 -12.60
C ARG A 72 -2.73 15.92 -11.29
N ILE A 73 -2.57 14.81 -10.56
CA ILE A 73 -1.80 14.76 -9.31
C ILE A 73 -0.33 15.09 -9.58
N SER A 74 0.27 14.50 -10.62
CA SER A 74 1.66 14.78 -11.01
C SER A 74 1.87 16.28 -11.26
N ARG A 75 1.03 16.91 -12.08
CA ARG A 75 1.10 18.34 -12.38
C ARG A 75 0.91 19.22 -11.14
N TYR A 76 0.02 18.83 -10.24
CA TYR A 76 -0.18 19.57 -9.00
C TYR A 76 1.11 19.55 -8.15
N ILE A 77 1.71 18.40 -7.98
CA ILE A 77 2.97 18.26 -7.23
C ILE A 77 4.09 19.06 -7.91
N GLU A 78 4.28 18.90 -9.22
CA GLU A 78 5.31 19.56 -10.00
C GLU A 78 5.23 21.10 -9.95
N ASN A 79 4.00 21.66 -9.93
CA ASN A 79 3.77 23.09 -9.87
C ASN A 79 3.99 23.69 -8.47
N ASN A 80 3.99 22.87 -7.42
CA ASN A 80 4.10 23.31 -6.03
C ASN A 80 5.39 22.82 -5.34
N LEU A 81 6.17 21.99 -6.02
CA LEU A 81 7.49 21.55 -5.56
C LEU A 81 8.55 22.39 -6.27
N ASP A 82 9.45 23.00 -5.49
CA ASP A 82 10.47 23.89 -6.00
C ASP A 82 11.61 23.10 -6.67
N ARG A 83 11.76 23.24 -7.99
CA ARG A 83 12.82 22.59 -8.77
C ARG A 83 14.15 23.34 -8.74
N GLU A 84 14.15 24.60 -8.28
CA GLU A 84 15.40 25.37 -8.21
C GLU A 84 16.33 24.88 -7.10
N VAL A 85 15.76 24.14 -6.12
CA VAL A 85 16.52 23.61 -4.98
C VAL A 85 17.14 22.26 -5.30
N GLU A 86 16.46 21.39 -6.05
CA GLU A 86 16.96 20.06 -6.41
C GLU A 86 16.26 19.51 -7.65
N ASP A 87 17.01 18.89 -8.56
CA ASP A 87 16.44 18.20 -9.72
C ASP A 87 15.91 16.83 -9.28
N TYR A 88 14.63 16.55 -9.56
CA TYR A 88 13.96 15.29 -9.19
C TYR A 88 13.17 14.70 -10.35
N ALA A 89 13.04 13.39 -10.35
CA ALA A 89 12.10 12.69 -11.22
C ALA A 89 10.85 12.29 -10.42
N LEU A 90 9.66 12.64 -10.92
CA LEU A 90 8.38 12.32 -10.28
C LEU A 90 7.60 11.30 -11.10
N GLU A 91 7.20 10.21 -10.47
CA GLU A 91 6.31 9.20 -11.04
C GLU A 91 5.07 9.05 -10.17
N VAL A 92 3.89 9.33 -10.75
CA VAL A 92 2.58 9.09 -10.10
C VAL A 92 1.88 7.94 -10.80
N MET A 93 1.57 6.91 -10.04
CA MET A 93 1.00 5.66 -10.56
C MET A 93 -0.18 5.17 -9.72
N SER A 94 -1.05 4.39 -10.34
CA SER A 94 -2.09 3.65 -9.62
C SER A 94 -1.53 2.37 -9.00
N ALA A 95 -2.13 1.92 -7.89
CA ALA A 95 -1.81 0.62 -7.31
C ALA A 95 -2.10 -0.50 -8.34
N GLY A 96 -1.13 -1.39 -8.53
CA GLY A 96 -1.28 -2.54 -9.42
C GLY A 96 -2.27 -3.56 -8.85
N LEU A 97 -3.03 -4.24 -9.72
CA LEU A 97 -4.02 -5.24 -9.31
C LEU A 97 -3.42 -6.44 -8.56
N SER A 98 -2.16 -6.77 -8.84
CA SER A 98 -1.42 -7.87 -8.21
C SER A 98 -0.56 -7.43 -7.04
N GLU A 99 -0.53 -6.12 -6.73
CA GLU A 99 0.23 -5.59 -5.61
C GLU A 99 -0.45 -5.92 -4.26
N PRO A 100 0.33 -6.06 -3.19
CA PRO A 100 -0.22 -6.25 -1.86
C PRO A 100 -1.07 -5.06 -1.41
N LEU A 101 -2.15 -5.35 -0.69
CA LEU A 101 -2.95 -4.33 -0.02
C LEU A 101 -2.16 -3.77 1.16
N LYS A 102 -2.00 -2.45 1.23
CA LYS A 102 -1.18 -1.76 2.22
C LYS A 102 -1.97 -0.91 3.19
N VAL A 103 -3.07 -0.31 2.72
CA VAL A 103 -3.87 0.62 3.52
C VAL A 103 -5.30 0.10 3.74
N ARG A 104 -5.90 0.48 4.86
CA ARG A 104 -7.20 -0.01 5.30
C ARG A 104 -8.32 0.20 4.27
N ARG A 105 -8.30 1.33 3.56
CA ARG A 105 -9.29 1.64 2.53
C ARG A 105 -9.25 0.68 1.34
N GLN A 106 -8.07 0.10 1.04
CA GLN A 106 -7.98 -0.96 0.02
C GLN A 106 -8.72 -2.23 0.44
N TYR A 107 -8.68 -2.59 1.71
CA TYR A 107 -9.46 -3.74 2.20
C TYR A 107 -10.95 -3.44 2.12
N GLN A 108 -11.40 -2.26 2.54
CA GLN A 108 -12.81 -1.85 2.50
C GLN A 108 -13.41 -1.97 1.08
N LYS A 109 -12.72 -1.43 0.07
CA LYS A 109 -13.19 -1.51 -1.33
C LYS A 109 -13.17 -2.92 -1.92
N ASN A 110 -12.47 -3.85 -1.28
CA ASN A 110 -12.36 -5.24 -1.74
C ASN A 110 -13.21 -6.23 -0.92
N ILE A 111 -14.10 -5.75 -0.04
CA ILE A 111 -15.11 -6.59 0.62
C ILE A 111 -15.96 -7.29 -0.46
N GLY A 112 -16.20 -8.58 -0.28
CA GLY A 112 -16.86 -9.47 -1.23
C GLY A 112 -15.95 -10.08 -2.30
N LYS A 113 -14.67 -9.68 -2.37
CA LYS A 113 -13.71 -10.29 -3.30
C LYS A 113 -12.87 -11.36 -2.63
N THR A 114 -12.39 -12.31 -3.44
CA THR A 114 -11.46 -13.33 -2.96
C THR A 114 -10.09 -12.74 -2.73
N LEU A 115 -9.56 -12.94 -1.53
CA LEU A 115 -8.21 -12.55 -1.15
C LEU A 115 -7.33 -13.80 -1.02
N THR A 116 -6.04 -13.60 -1.23
CA THR A 116 -4.97 -14.53 -0.92
C THR A 116 -4.14 -13.94 0.21
N LEU A 117 -4.12 -14.61 1.35
CA LEU A 117 -3.38 -14.22 2.55
C LEU A 117 -2.14 -15.07 2.69
N LYS A 118 -1.00 -14.42 2.81
CA LYS A 118 0.25 -15.04 3.23
C LYS A 118 0.48 -14.70 4.70
N LEU A 119 0.39 -15.69 5.56
CA LEU A 119 0.65 -15.54 6.98
C LEU A 119 2.16 -15.44 7.26
N LYS A 120 2.54 -14.85 8.38
CA LYS A 120 3.94 -14.87 8.86
C LYS A 120 4.38 -16.29 9.17
N GLU A 121 3.47 -17.07 9.76
CA GLU A 121 3.62 -18.49 10.04
C GLU A 121 2.38 -19.24 9.54
N GLY A 122 2.58 -20.34 8.84
CA GLY A 122 1.48 -21.17 8.36
C GLY A 122 1.28 -21.18 6.84
N PRO A 123 0.23 -21.83 6.39
CA PRO A 123 -0.10 -21.98 4.96
C PRO A 123 -0.64 -20.67 4.35
N LEU A 124 -0.64 -20.63 3.04
CA LEU A 124 -1.36 -19.63 2.28
C LEU A 124 -2.88 -19.90 2.43
N VAL A 125 -3.64 -18.85 2.71
CA VAL A 125 -5.11 -18.92 2.89
C VAL A 125 -5.79 -18.14 1.78
N GLU A 126 -6.81 -18.72 1.17
CA GLU A 126 -7.68 -18.06 0.21
C GLU A 126 -9.12 -18.05 0.71
N GLY A 127 -9.79 -16.91 0.58
CA GLY A 127 -11.17 -16.74 1.00
C GLY A 127 -11.78 -15.43 0.56
N ILE A 128 -13.10 -15.34 0.63
CA ILE A 128 -13.84 -14.11 0.38
C ILE A 128 -13.70 -13.21 1.59
N LEU A 129 -13.38 -11.94 1.38
CA LEU A 129 -13.35 -10.95 2.44
C LEU A 129 -14.78 -10.56 2.81
N ASP A 130 -15.23 -10.97 3.96
CA ASP A 130 -16.59 -10.67 4.44
C ASP A 130 -16.64 -9.30 5.14
N SER A 131 -15.66 -9.01 5.98
CA SER A 131 -15.57 -7.73 6.72
C SER A 131 -14.15 -7.47 7.21
N ILE A 132 -13.92 -6.22 7.62
CA ILE A 132 -12.72 -5.80 8.35
C ILE A 132 -13.12 -5.08 9.63
N ASP A 133 -12.34 -5.25 10.67
CA ASP A 133 -12.46 -4.50 11.92
C ASP A 133 -11.10 -3.85 12.31
N GLU A 134 -10.97 -3.33 13.53
CA GLU A 134 -9.75 -2.65 13.97
C GLU A 134 -8.53 -3.57 13.97
N ASP A 135 -8.73 -4.84 14.30
CA ASP A 135 -7.67 -5.80 14.57
C ASP A 135 -7.36 -6.71 13.37
N GLY A 136 -8.30 -6.90 12.42
CA GLY A 136 -8.09 -7.89 11.37
C GLY A 136 -9.14 -7.98 10.29
N LEU A 137 -9.08 -9.11 9.57
CA LEU A 137 -9.93 -9.49 8.45
C LEU A 137 -10.79 -10.70 8.82
N ASN A 138 -12.05 -10.70 8.40
CA ASN A 138 -12.91 -11.87 8.46
C ASN A 138 -13.07 -12.43 7.05
N LEU A 139 -12.66 -13.69 6.86
CA LEU A 139 -12.77 -14.39 5.59
C LEU A 139 -13.66 -15.61 5.70
N SER A 140 -14.35 -15.89 4.60
CA SER A 140 -15.09 -17.15 4.42
C SER A 140 -14.59 -17.89 3.19
N TRP A 141 -14.63 -19.23 3.24
CA TRP A 141 -14.28 -20.09 2.12
C TRP A 141 -15.05 -21.41 2.18
N GLU A 142 -15.19 -22.05 1.05
CA GLU A 142 -15.76 -23.40 0.96
C GLU A 142 -14.70 -24.47 1.22
N ALA A 143 -15.02 -25.45 2.05
CA ALA A 143 -14.19 -26.62 2.30
C ALA A 143 -14.99 -27.91 2.09
N ARG A 144 -14.35 -28.93 1.52
CA ARG A 144 -14.95 -30.27 1.41
C ARG A 144 -14.60 -31.12 2.61
N GLU A 145 -15.58 -31.44 3.41
CA GLU A 145 -15.45 -32.29 4.61
C GLU A 145 -16.17 -33.63 4.43
N THR A 146 -15.74 -34.63 5.20
CA THR A 146 -16.41 -35.92 5.25
C THR A 146 -17.78 -35.76 5.87
N LYS A 147 -18.81 -36.41 5.31
CA LYS A 147 -20.14 -36.40 5.92
C LYS A 147 -20.09 -36.98 7.33
N PRO A 148 -20.77 -36.36 8.30
CA PRO A 148 -20.84 -36.90 9.67
C PRO A 148 -21.56 -38.27 9.74
N LEU A 149 -22.41 -38.58 8.77
CA LEU A 149 -23.11 -39.86 8.64
C LEU A 149 -23.06 -40.30 7.17
N GLY A 150 -22.61 -41.55 6.93
CA GLY A 150 -22.56 -42.18 5.61
C GLY A 150 -21.25 -41.93 4.85
N LYS A 151 -21.17 -42.41 3.61
CA LYS A 151 -19.99 -42.23 2.73
C LYS A 151 -20.14 -40.96 1.88
N GLY A 152 -19.05 -40.26 1.66
CA GLY A 152 -18.96 -39.08 0.77
C GLY A 152 -18.51 -37.82 1.45
N LYS A 153 -18.44 -36.70 0.68
CA LYS A 153 -18.04 -35.38 1.16
C LYS A 153 -19.19 -34.40 1.00
N ILE A 154 -19.27 -33.45 1.88
CA ILE A 154 -20.15 -32.27 1.80
C ILE A 154 -19.30 -31.00 1.67
N THR A 155 -19.84 -29.99 1.00
CA THR A 155 -19.26 -28.63 1.00
C THR A 155 -19.79 -27.90 2.23
N VAL A 156 -18.90 -27.36 3.03
CA VAL A 156 -19.22 -26.56 4.21
C VAL A 156 -18.56 -25.20 4.06
N THR A 157 -19.25 -24.15 4.44
CA THR A 157 -18.66 -22.80 4.52
C THR A 157 -17.91 -22.69 5.85
N LYS A 158 -16.64 -22.35 5.76
CA LYS A 158 -15.79 -22.00 6.91
C LYS A 158 -15.58 -20.50 6.94
N ASN A 159 -15.42 -19.98 8.13
CA ASN A 159 -15.00 -18.60 8.35
C ASN A 159 -13.90 -18.55 9.42
N ALA A 160 -13.03 -17.56 9.31
CA ALA A 160 -12.03 -17.27 10.31
C ALA A 160 -11.65 -15.78 10.29
N LYS A 161 -11.25 -15.29 11.46
CA LYS A 161 -10.63 -13.98 11.61
C LYS A 161 -9.12 -14.15 11.58
N PHE A 162 -8.44 -13.25 10.85
CA PHE A 162 -6.99 -13.16 10.76
C PHE A 162 -6.57 -11.79 11.24
N ALA A 163 -5.77 -11.72 12.31
CA ALA A 163 -5.26 -10.47 12.81
C ALA A 163 -4.26 -9.83 11.82
N PHE A 164 -4.27 -8.51 11.68
CA PHE A 164 -3.30 -7.83 10.80
C PHE A 164 -1.85 -8.14 11.17
N GLU A 165 -1.58 -8.35 12.46
CA GLU A 165 -0.26 -8.71 12.95
C GLU A 165 0.25 -10.07 12.48
N GLU A 166 -0.66 -11.00 12.16
CA GLU A 166 -0.32 -12.34 11.65
C GLU A 166 -0.05 -12.34 10.15
N LEU A 167 -0.47 -11.28 9.45
CA LEU A 167 -0.37 -11.19 8.00
C LEU A 167 1.03 -10.71 7.59
N LYS A 168 1.61 -11.40 6.62
CA LYS A 168 2.83 -10.99 5.92
C LYS A 168 2.50 -10.23 4.65
N GLU A 169 1.47 -10.69 3.92
CA GLU A 169 1.07 -10.13 2.62
C GLU A 169 -0.38 -10.51 2.34
N VAL A 170 -1.15 -9.58 1.80
CA VAL A 170 -2.53 -9.81 1.37
C VAL A 170 -2.72 -9.27 -0.04
N LYS A 171 -3.26 -10.07 -0.94
CA LYS A 171 -3.54 -9.70 -2.33
C LYS A 171 -4.97 -10.05 -2.72
N VAL A 172 -5.51 -9.27 -3.65
CA VAL A 172 -6.75 -9.66 -4.34
C VAL A 172 -6.45 -10.76 -5.32
N LYS A 173 -7.19 -11.86 -5.26
CA LYS A 173 -7.08 -12.95 -6.24
C LYS A 173 -7.69 -12.50 -7.56
N ILE A 174 -6.87 -12.46 -8.60
CA ILE A 174 -7.34 -12.15 -9.95
C ILE A 174 -7.91 -13.44 -10.55
N ILE A 175 -9.19 -13.42 -10.92
CA ILE A 175 -9.87 -14.51 -11.62
C ILE A 175 -10.01 -14.07 -13.07
N PHE A 176 -9.35 -14.78 -13.95
CA PHE A 176 -9.54 -14.62 -15.40
C PHE A 176 -10.69 -15.50 -15.84
N ASN A 177 -11.75 -14.91 -16.34
CA ASN A 177 -12.88 -15.61 -16.96
C ASN A 177 -12.64 -15.83 -18.45
#